data_745da87526e319b5f81c5d19c4e47855
#
_entry.id   745da87526e319b5f81c5d19c4e47855
#
_cell.length_a   1.000
_cell.length_b   1.000
_cell.length_c   1.000
_cell.angle_alpha   90.00
_cell.angle_beta   90.00
_cell.angle_gamma   90.00
#
_symmetry.space_group_name_H-M   'P 1'
#
loop_
_entity.id
_entity.type
_entity.pdbx_description
1 polymer ?
#
loop_
_entity_poly.entity_id
_entity_poly.type
_entity_poly.pdbx_seq_one_letter_code
_entity_poly.pdbx_strand_id
1 'polypeptide(L)'
;MSGLSTTEQETIERAAAEPMREQVLAWSAINSGSRNLDGLANMASTLADAFAALPGELGLEDPRPVEAVDGQGRTVHIGHGRHLHLKVRPEAPVQLLFTGHMDTVFAADHPFQDTRW
;
A
#
# COMPACT_ATOMS: atom_id res chain seq x y z
N MET A 1 4.65 -36.25 -2.69
CA MET A 1 4.61 -34.82 -2.35
C MET A 1 5.25 -34.68 -0.97
N SER A 2 6.30 -33.90 -0.84
CA SER A 2 6.83 -33.57 0.47
C SER A 2 5.83 -32.62 1.16
N GLY A 3 5.38 -32.99 2.37
CA GLY A 3 4.60 -32.08 3.21
C GLY A 3 5.41 -30.86 3.60
N LEU A 4 4.76 -29.83 4.15
CA LEU A 4 5.43 -28.67 4.72
C LEU A 4 6.32 -29.09 5.89
N SER A 5 7.47 -28.47 6.02
CA SER A 5 8.32 -28.58 7.21
C SER A 5 7.62 -27.95 8.42
N THR A 6 8.05 -28.30 9.62
CA THR A 6 7.54 -27.72 10.87
C THR A 6 7.64 -26.19 10.87
N THR A 7 8.77 -25.63 10.41
CA THR A 7 8.98 -24.18 10.34
C THR A 7 8.02 -23.49 9.36
N GLU A 8 7.74 -24.12 8.21
CA GLU A 8 6.76 -23.59 7.24
C GLU A 8 5.35 -23.60 7.82
N GLN A 9 4.98 -24.69 8.52
CA GLN A 9 3.68 -24.82 9.17
C GLN A 9 3.49 -23.77 10.28
N GLU A 10 4.46 -23.61 11.17
CA GLU A 10 4.47 -22.55 12.21
C GLU A 10 4.39 -21.15 11.62
N THR A 11 5.02 -20.91 10.47
CA THR A 11 4.96 -19.64 9.78
C THR A 11 3.57 -19.34 9.25
N ILE A 12 2.90 -20.34 8.65
CA ILE A 12 1.52 -20.22 8.17
C ILE A 12 0.57 -19.97 9.34
N GLU A 13 0.73 -20.69 10.45
CA GLU A 13 -0.11 -20.53 11.64
C GLU A 13 0.03 -19.13 12.24
N ARG A 14 1.26 -18.59 12.32
CA ARG A 14 1.49 -17.20 12.76
C ARG A 14 0.84 -16.18 11.82
N ALA A 15 0.99 -16.36 10.51
CA ALA A 15 0.36 -15.48 9.54
C ALA A 15 -1.18 -15.53 9.63
N ALA A 16 -1.75 -16.71 9.87
CA ALA A 16 -3.20 -16.88 10.04
C ALA A 16 -3.74 -16.25 11.35
N ALA A 17 -2.88 -16.09 12.35
CA ALA A 17 -3.23 -15.47 13.63
C ALA A 17 -3.19 -13.92 13.62
N GLU A 18 -2.65 -13.32 12.56
CA GLU A 18 -2.60 -11.86 12.44
C GLU A 18 -4.01 -11.25 12.31
N PRO A 19 -4.25 -10.07 12.89
CA PRO A 19 -5.57 -9.42 12.89
C PRO A 19 -5.91 -8.77 11.54
N MET A 20 -5.81 -9.55 10.46
CA MET A 20 -5.97 -9.06 9.07
C MET A 20 -7.32 -8.40 8.81
N ARG A 21 -8.39 -8.92 9.44
CA ARG A 21 -9.73 -8.34 9.29
C ARG A 21 -9.82 -6.94 9.85
N GLU A 22 -9.31 -6.74 11.06
CA GLU A 22 -9.30 -5.46 11.76
C GLU A 22 -8.43 -4.46 11.01
N GLN A 23 -7.29 -4.89 10.47
CA GLN A 23 -6.43 -4.06 9.63
C GLN A 23 -7.15 -3.61 8.35
N VAL A 24 -7.79 -4.53 7.63
CA VAL A 24 -8.54 -4.20 6.41
C VAL A 24 -9.66 -3.21 6.70
N LEU A 25 -10.40 -3.39 7.78
CA LEU A 25 -11.48 -2.48 8.19
C LEU A 25 -10.93 -1.07 8.52
N ALA A 26 -9.86 -1.00 9.29
CA ALA A 26 -9.22 0.27 9.65
C ALA A 26 -8.65 0.99 8.41
N TRP A 27 -7.97 0.26 7.54
CA TRP A 27 -7.35 0.85 6.35
C TRP A 27 -8.39 1.24 5.29
N SER A 28 -9.47 0.47 5.13
CA SER A 28 -10.56 0.82 4.20
C SER A 28 -11.34 2.08 4.62
N ALA A 29 -11.27 2.47 5.89
CA ALA A 29 -11.85 3.72 6.38
C ALA A 29 -11.02 4.97 6.04
N ILE A 30 -9.77 4.80 5.56
CA ILE A 30 -8.95 5.89 5.04
C ILE A 30 -9.29 6.09 3.57
N ASN A 31 -9.93 7.21 3.21
CA ASN A 31 -10.15 7.50 1.80
C ASN A 31 -8.82 7.79 1.11
N SER A 32 -8.43 6.91 0.21
CA SER A 32 -7.21 7.03 -0.62
C SER A 32 -7.55 7.17 -2.12
N GLY A 33 -8.58 7.91 -2.44
CA GLY A 33 -8.92 8.21 -3.84
C GLY A 33 -7.72 8.79 -4.59
N SER A 34 -7.51 8.39 -5.85
CA SER A 34 -6.30 8.73 -6.64
C SER A 34 -5.99 10.23 -6.72
N ARG A 35 -6.96 11.09 -6.46
CA ARG A 35 -6.79 12.57 -6.44
C ARG A 35 -6.87 13.16 -5.02
N ASN A 36 -7.11 12.36 -4.00
CA ASN A 36 -7.10 12.76 -2.61
C ASN A 36 -5.68 12.63 -2.05
N LEU A 37 -4.83 13.62 -2.27
CA LEU A 37 -3.41 13.56 -1.89
C LEU A 37 -3.22 13.46 -0.37
N ASP A 38 -4.07 14.09 0.42
CA ASP A 38 -4.02 13.99 1.89
C ASP A 38 -4.39 12.58 2.36
N GLY A 39 -5.41 11.99 1.77
CA GLY A 39 -5.80 10.61 2.04
C GLY A 39 -4.71 9.61 1.62
N LEU A 40 -4.07 9.82 0.47
CA LEU A 40 -2.93 9.03 0.02
C LEU A 40 -1.73 9.17 0.96
N ALA A 41 -1.46 10.36 1.49
CA ALA A 41 -0.40 10.57 2.47
C ALA A 41 -0.70 9.81 3.78
N ASN A 42 -1.94 9.84 4.26
CA ASN A 42 -2.38 9.08 5.43
C ASN A 42 -2.23 7.58 5.21
N MET A 43 -2.69 7.07 4.07
CA MET A 43 -2.56 5.65 3.73
C MET A 43 -1.08 5.24 3.64
N ALA A 44 -0.24 6.05 3.00
CA ALA A 44 1.19 5.78 2.88
C ALA A 44 1.88 5.70 4.25
N SER A 45 1.54 6.61 5.17
CA SER A 45 2.06 6.58 6.55
C SER A 45 1.58 5.36 7.31
N THR A 46 0.30 5.02 7.20
CA THR A 46 -0.29 3.83 7.85
C THR A 46 0.38 2.54 7.38
N LEU A 47 0.62 2.42 6.08
CA LEU A 47 1.33 1.26 5.51
C LEU A 47 2.81 1.27 5.92
N ALA A 48 3.47 2.43 5.95
CA ALA A 48 4.86 2.53 6.40
C ALA A 48 5.00 2.06 7.85
N ASP A 49 4.10 2.47 8.74
CA ASP A 49 4.08 2.02 10.14
C ASP A 49 3.86 0.51 10.24
N ALA A 50 2.95 -0.06 9.46
CA ALA A 50 2.68 -1.48 9.44
C ALA A 50 3.89 -2.30 8.94
N PHE A 51 4.61 -1.80 7.93
CA PHE A 51 5.80 -2.46 7.38
C PHE A 51 7.08 -2.20 8.19
N ALA A 52 7.10 -1.21 9.09
CA ALA A 52 8.28 -0.88 9.90
C ALA A 52 8.76 -2.02 10.80
N ALA A 53 7.89 -2.98 11.13
CA ALA A 53 8.26 -4.17 11.89
C ALA A 53 9.10 -5.18 11.08
N LEU A 54 9.15 -5.08 9.76
CA LEU A 54 9.91 -5.96 8.89
C LEU A 54 11.38 -5.54 8.85
N PRO A 55 12.33 -6.51 8.79
CA PRO A 55 13.74 -6.21 8.70
C PRO A 55 14.08 -5.66 7.32
N GLY A 56 14.45 -4.41 7.22
CA GLY A 56 14.83 -3.81 5.95
C GLY A 56 14.93 -2.30 5.96
N GLU A 57 15.24 -1.74 4.82
CA GLU A 57 15.24 -0.31 4.57
C GLU A 57 13.88 0.10 4.01
N LEU A 58 13.15 0.89 4.80
CA LEU A 58 11.84 1.42 4.41
C LEU A 58 11.95 2.90 4.07
N GLY A 59 11.32 3.32 2.98
CA GLY A 59 11.30 4.71 2.55
C GLY A 59 10.00 5.09 1.85
N LEU A 60 9.65 6.36 1.98
CA LEU A 60 8.59 7.00 1.21
C LEU A 60 9.23 7.94 0.20
N GLU A 61 9.09 7.63 -1.08
CA GLU A 61 9.68 8.39 -2.19
C GLU A 61 8.62 9.27 -2.85
N ASP A 62 9.01 10.50 -3.18
CA ASP A 62 8.14 11.40 -3.91
C ASP A 62 7.94 10.91 -5.36
N PRO A 63 6.74 11.06 -5.91
CA PRO A 63 6.44 10.64 -7.27
C PRO A 63 7.17 11.53 -8.27
N ARG A 64 7.45 10.97 -9.46
CA ARG A 64 7.90 11.79 -10.58
C ARG A 64 6.77 12.70 -11.04
N PRO A 65 7.08 13.93 -11.50
CA PRO A 65 6.08 14.80 -12.11
C PRO A 65 5.38 14.09 -13.29
N VAL A 66 4.06 14.21 -13.34
CA VAL A 66 3.23 13.65 -14.41
C VAL A 66 2.41 14.77 -15.02
N GLU A 67 2.31 14.75 -16.33
CA GLU A 67 1.49 15.68 -17.11
C GLU A 67 0.29 14.94 -17.71
N ALA A 68 -0.82 15.63 -17.80
CA ALA A 68 -2.01 15.18 -18.52
C ALA A 68 -2.54 16.32 -19.39
N VAL A 69 -3.45 15.99 -20.27
CA VAL A 69 -4.15 16.97 -21.11
C VAL A 69 -5.56 17.16 -20.55
N ASP A 70 -5.93 18.42 -20.28
CA ASP A 70 -7.26 18.76 -19.79
C ASP A 70 -8.32 18.74 -20.93
N GLY A 71 -9.59 18.97 -20.55
CA GLY A 71 -10.71 18.97 -21.50
C GLY A 71 -10.64 20.11 -22.57
N GLN A 72 -9.72 21.07 -22.43
CA GLN A 72 -9.45 22.14 -23.37
C GLN A 72 -8.19 21.89 -24.22
N GLY A 73 -7.56 20.73 -24.08
CA GLY A 73 -6.36 20.37 -24.81
C GLY A 73 -5.07 20.99 -24.27
N ARG A 74 -5.07 21.48 -23.02
CA ARG A 74 -3.89 22.09 -22.38
C ARG A 74 -3.15 21.07 -21.53
N THR A 75 -1.83 21.12 -21.55
CA THR A 75 -1.00 20.34 -20.63
C THR A 75 -1.14 20.87 -19.20
N VAL A 76 -1.47 20.00 -18.27
CA VAL A 76 -1.60 20.30 -16.84
C VAL A 76 -0.77 19.31 -16.00
N HIS A 77 -0.17 19.79 -14.91
CA HIS A 77 0.51 18.91 -13.98
C HIS A 77 -0.49 18.19 -13.06
N ILE A 78 -0.26 16.91 -12.85
CA ILE A 78 -1.06 16.09 -11.95
C ILE A 78 -0.22 15.67 -10.76
N GLY A 79 -0.71 15.97 -9.55
CA GLY A 79 -0.15 15.48 -8.31
C GLY A 79 -0.48 13.99 -8.09
N HIS A 80 0.48 13.27 -7.54
CA HIS A 80 0.35 11.87 -7.14
C HIS A 80 0.81 11.65 -5.71
N GLY A 81 0.36 10.55 -5.09
CA GLY A 81 0.86 10.11 -3.80
C GLY A 81 2.29 9.58 -3.87
N ARG A 82 2.91 9.43 -2.71
CA ARG A 82 4.28 8.90 -2.56
C ARG A 82 4.32 7.40 -2.79
N HIS A 83 5.47 6.88 -3.16
CA HIS A 83 5.74 5.46 -3.26
C HIS A 83 6.33 4.94 -1.95
N LEU A 84 5.78 3.84 -1.43
CA LEU A 84 6.36 3.12 -0.31
C LEU A 84 7.28 2.02 -0.84
N HIS A 85 8.54 2.04 -0.43
CA HIS A 85 9.53 1.02 -0.76
C HIS A 85 10.03 0.37 0.52
N LEU A 86 10.10 -0.95 0.52
CA LEU A 86 10.79 -1.73 1.53
C LEU A 86 11.76 -2.68 0.84
N LYS A 87 13.03 -2.57 1.17
CA LYS A 87 14.11 -3.42 0.65
C LYS A 87 14.62 -4.31 1.77
N VAL A 88 14.43 -5.61 1.62
CA VAL A 88 14.89 -6.62 2.58
C VAL A 88 15.98 -7.46 1.94
N ARG A 89 17.16 -7.51 2.56
CA ARG A 89 18.31 -8.30 2.08
C ARG A 89 18.60 -8.09 0.58
N PRO A 90 18.91 -6.86 0.15
CA PRO A 90 19.07 -6.54 -1.29
C PRO A 90 20.21 -7.32 -1.98
N GLU A 91 21.17 -7.83 -1.20
CA GLU A 91 22.32 -8.62 -1.72
C GLU A 91 22.04 -10.14 -1.78
N ALA A 92 20.82 -10.59 -1.43
CA ALA A 92 20.49 -12.01 -1.52
C ALA A 92 20.46 -12.46 -2.99
N PRO A 93 20.93 -13.70 -3.30
CA PRO A 93 21.01 -14.18 -4.68
C PRO A 93 19.65 -14.38 -5.35
N VAL A 94 18.60 -14.50 -4.56
CA VAL A 94 17.21 -14.56 -5.04
C VAL A 94 16.46 -13.35 -4.52
N GLN A 95 15.88 -12.60 -5.44
CA GLN A 95 15.08 -11.41 -5.15
C GLN A 95 13.62 -11.65 -5.56
N LEU A 96 12.68 -11.28 -4.70
CA LEU A 96 11.25 -11.30 -4.99
C LEU A 96 10.73 -9.87 -4.95
N LEU A 97 9.96 -9.49 -5.94
CA LEU A 97 9.28 -8.20 -5.97
C LEU A 97 7.78 -8.39 -5.72
N PHE A 98 7.29 -7.79 -4.65
CA PHE A 98 5.86 -7.66 -4.38
C PHE A 98 5.44 -6.24 -4.69
N THR A 99 4.36 -6.09 -5.45
CA THR A 99 3.81 -4.79 -5.80
C THR A 99 2.33 -4.71 -5.46
N GLY A 100 1.88 -3.53 -5.11
CA GLY A 100 0.48 -3.20 -4.88
C GLY A 100 0.28 -1.71 -5.10
N HIS A 101 -0.95 -1.25 -5.04
CA HIS A 101 -1.26 0.16 -5.08
C HIS A 101 -2.15 0.54 -3.89
N MET A 102 -1.94 1.73 -3.34
CA MET A 102 -2.68 2.23 -2.19
C MET A 102 -3.83 3.16 -2.58
N ASP A 103 -3.89 3.58 -3.83
CA ASP A 103 -4.97 4.43 -4.29
C ASP A 103 -6.22 3.62 -4.69
N THR A 104 -7.36 4.29 -4.61
CA THR A 104 -8.66 3.74 -4.99
C THR A 104 -9.37 4.66 -5.98
N VAL A 105 -10.42 4.14 -6.61
CA VAL A 105 -11.30 4.92 -7.51
C VAL A 105 -12.33 5.77 -6.76
N PHE A 106 -12.42 5.65 -5.43
CA PHE A 106 -13.41 6.34 -4.63
C PHE A 106 -12.92 7.73 -4.25
N ALA A 107 -13.51 8.77 -4.85
CA ALA A 107 -13.22 10.16 -4.52
C ALA A 107 -13.62 10.48 -3.06
N ALA A 108 -13.07 11.58 -2.52
CA ALA A 108 -13.33 11.97 -1.13
C ALA A 108 -14.82 12.28 -0.84
N ASP A 109 -15.59 12.66 -1.85
CA ASP A 109 -17.03 12.92 -1.79
C ASP A 109 -17.89 11.72 -2.20
N HIS A 110 -17.27 10.57 -2.52
CA HIS A 110 -18.00 9.37 -2.89
C HIS A 110 -18.78 8.81 -1.67
N PRO A 111 -20.00 8.27 -1.84
CA PRO A 111 -20.80 7.71 -0.75
C PRO A 111 -20.15 6.54 0.00
N PHE A 112 -19.25 5.80 -0.66
CA PHE A 112 -18.49 4.73 -0.04
C PHE A 112 -17.29 5.31 0.71
N GLN A 113 -17.46 5.53 2.00
CA GLN A 113 -16.42 6.00 2.92
C GLN A 113 -16.21 5.04 4.09
N ASP A 114 -17.06 4.03 4.21
CA ASP A 114 -17.13 3.18 5.38
C ASP A 114 -17.68 1.79 5.04
N THR A 115 -17.20 0.78 5.76
CA THR A 115 -17.66 -0.61 5.59
C THR A 115 -18.97 -0.80 6.34
N ARG A 116 -19.97 -1.37 5.68
CA ARG A 116 -21.27 -1.75 6.28
C ARG A 116 -21.50 -3.25 6.14
N TRP A 117 -22.08 -3.82 7.20
CA TRP A 117 -22.47 -5.24 7.27
C TRP A 117 -23.99 -5.38 7.23
#